data_6960e98b6279f7bf5d8fcf56820f49b9
#
_entry.id   6960e98b6279f7bf5d8fcf56820f49b9
#
_cell.length_a   1.000
_cell.length_b   1.000
_cell.length_c   1.000
_cell.angle_alpha   90.00
_cell.angle_beta   90.00
_cell.angle_gamma   90.00
#
_symmetry.space_group_name_H-M   'P 1'
#
loop_
_entity.id
_entity.type
_entity.pdbx_description
1 polymer ?
#
loop_
_entity_poly.entity_id
_entity_poly.type
_entity_poly.pdbx_seq_one_letter_code
_entity_poly.pdbx_strand_id
1 'polypeptide(L)'
;QVTLRELDSNASQSSVVMTVLESRLFEQKIKKMMVPTQMPVANANLGSVFGWRIDPITGASALHTGLDFPATPGTPISAAAGGVVVTQEYQSEYGNIVEVDHGNDLISRYAHVSKVHVKKGDLIKRGQKIAEVGNTGRSTGPHLHFEVLVQGVPQDPQKFLNAGRNLLATPNNRTNLAATSGLYGSNGGSNGTPQAQR
;
A
#
# COMPACT_ATOMS: atom_id res chain seq x y z
N GLN A 1 17.58 -48.63 10.49
CA GLN A 1 18.76 -47.80 10.22
C GLN A 1 18.49 -47.02 8.94
N VAL A 2 18.43 -45.71 9.05
CA VAL A 2 18.34 -44.81 7.87
C VAL A 2 19.68 -44.85 7.17
N THR A 3 19.68 -45.14 5.89
CA THR A 3 20.92 -45.20 5.10
C THR A 3 21.45 -43.84 4.75
N LEU A 4 22.76 -43.71 4.52
CA LEU A 4 23.38 -42.44 4.06
C LEU A 4 22.73 -41.90 2.77
N ARG A 5 22.26 -42.81 1.88
CA ARG A 5 21.57 -42.42 0.65
C ARG A 5 20.19 -41.79 0.90
N GLU A 6 19.45 -42.27 1.90
CA GLU A 6 18.16 -41.68 2.28
C GLU A 6 18.33 -40.30 2.92
N LEU A 7 19.42 -40.12 3.69
CA LEU A 7 19.76 -38.78 4.24
C LEU A 7 20.14 -37.79 3.15
N ASP A 8 20.92 -38.20 2.17
CA ASP A 8 21.34 -37.35 1.04
C ASP A 8 20.14 -37.01 0.13
N SER A 9 19.25 -37.96 -0.14
CA SER A 9 18.02 -37.71 -0.87
C SER A 9 17.10 -36.74 -0.14
N ASN A 10 16.92 -36.88 1.17
CA ASN A 10 16.09 -36.00 1.97
C ASN A 10 16.71 -34.57 2.05
N ALA A 11 18.02 -34.48 2.17
CA ALA A 11 18.72 -33.18 2.13
C ALA A 11 18.54 -32.48 0.78
N SER A 12 18.69 -33.21 -0.32
CA SER A 12 18.48 -32.68 -1.69
C SER A 12 17.04 -32.21 -1.91
N GLN A 13 16.05 -33.02 -1.48
CA GLN A 13 14.62 -32.63 -1.55
C GLN A 13 14.34 -31.39 -0.71
N SER A 14 14.86 -31.32 0.50
CA SER A 14 14.71 -30.15 1.39
C SER A 14 15.31 -28.89 0.77
N SER A 15 16.46 -29.00 0.10
CA SER A 15 17.11 -27.88 -0.60
C SER A 15 16.24 -27.37 -1.75
N VAL A 16 15.66 -28.25 -2.57
CA VAL A 16 14.77 -27.86 -3.66
C VAL A 16 13.50 -27.18 -3.13
N VAL A 17 12.88 -27.74 -2.11
CA VAL A 17 11.68 -27.13 -1.47
C VAL A 17 11.99 -25.75 -0.93
N MET A 18 13.15 -25.57 -0.27
CA MET A 18 13.59 -24.28 0.27
C MET A 18 13.77 -23.24 -0.84
N THR A 19 14.46 -23.61 -1.94
CA THR A 19 14.65 -22.73 -3.09
C THR A 19 13.32 -22.28 -3.72
N VAL A 20 12.37 -23.22 -3.88
CA VAL A 20 11.03 -22.91 -4.41
C VAL A 20 10.28 -21.98 -3.47
N LEU A 21 10.36 -22.21 -2.16
CA LEU A 21 9.71 -21.35 -1.16
C LEU A 21 10.30 -19.94 -1.14
N GLU A 22 11.61 -19.82 -1.17
CA GLU A 22 12.32 -18.55 -1.26
C GLU A 22 11.93 -17.76 -2.51
N SER A 23 11.88 -18.42 -3.66
CA SER A 23 11.44 -17.81 -4.92
C SER A 23 10.01 -17.28 -4.82
N ARG A 24 9.07 -18.07 -4.26
CA ARG A 24 7.69 -17.62 -4.08
C ARG A 24 7.56 -16.47 -3.10
N LEU A 25 8.29 -16.50 -1.99
CA LEU A 25 8.31 -15.40 -1.02
C LEU A 25 8.87 -14.12 -1.66
N PHE A 26 9.91 -14.25 -2.46
CA PHE A 26 10.48 -13.12 -3.20
C PHE A 26 9.48 -12.54 -4.20
N GLU A 27 8.83 -13.37 -5.02
CA GLU A 27 7.78 -12.93 -5.96
C GLU A 27 6.62 -12.22 -5.24
N GLN A 28 6.14 -12.77 -4.13
CA GLN A 28 5.09 -12.14 -3.32
C GLN A 28 5.54 -10.79 -2.77
N LYS A 29 6.79 -10.69 -2.32
CA LYS A 29 7.37 -9.43 -1.84
C LYS A 29 7.42 -8.38 -2.95
N ILE A 30 7.89 -8.76 -4.15
CA ILE A 30 7.91 -7.88 -5.32
C ILE A 30 6.50 -7.41 -5.68
N LYS A 31 5.54 -8.34 -5.85
CA LYS A 31 4.14 -8.01 -6.15
C LYS A 31 3.56 -7.01 -5.14
N LYS A 32 3.84 -7.21 -3.85
CA LYS A 32 3.39 -6.32 -2.78
C LYS A 32 4.01 -4.91 -2.87
N MET A 33 5.25 -4.80 -3.34
CA MET A 33 5.94 -3.51 -3.52
C MET A 33 5.46 -2.75 -4.75
N MET A 34 4.86 -3.43 -5.72
CA MET A 34 4.36 -2.87 -6.97
C MET A 34 2.89 -2.43 -6.90
N VAL A 35 2.17 -2.72 -5.82
CA VAL A 35 0.80 -2.22 -5.61
C VAL A 35 0.83 -0.85 -4.92
N PRO A 36 0.09 0.19 -5.39
CA PRO A 36 0.13 1.54 -4.86
C PRO A 36 -0.60 1.67 -3.51
N THR A 37 0.06 1.19 -2.47
CA THR A 37 -0.46 1.12 -1.09
C THR A 37 0.17 2.13 -0.13
N GLN A 38 1.18 2.88 -0.58
CA GLN A 38 1.82 3.96 0.18
C GLN A 38 1.03 5.26 0.01
N MET A 39 0.77 5.96 1.11
CA MET A 39 0.21 7.31 1.05
C MET A 39 1.16 8.24 0.27
N PRO A 40 0.65 8.93 -0.77
CA PRO A 40 1.50 9.77 -1.61
C PRO A 40 1.91 11.08 -0.93
N VAL A 41 1.11 11.59 0.01
CA VAL A 41 1.46 12.75 0.84
C VAL A 41 1.38 12.33 2.30
N ALA A 42 2.49 12.51 3.03
CA ALA A 42 2.57 12.11 4.43
C ALA A 42 1.63 12.96 5.30
N ASN A 43 0.90 12.31 6.20
CA ASN A 43 0.00 12.94 7.17
C ASN A 43 -1.08 13.87 6.55
N ALA A 44 -1.33 13.76 5.24
CA ALA A 44 -2.36 14.56 4.59
C ALA A 44 -3.76 14.05 4.96
N ASN A 45 -4.66 15.01 5.17
CA ASN A 45 -6.09 14.72 5.22
C ASN A 45 -6.60 14.45 3.81
N LEU A 46 -7.59 13.57 3.70
CA LEU A 46 -8.29 13.34 2.45
C LEU A 46 -9.24 14.51 2.22
N GLY A 47 -9.14 15.12 1.05
CA GLY A 47 -10.07 16.13 0.55
C GLY A 47 -11.23 15.47 -0.23
N SER A 48 -11.27 15.70 -1.53
CA SER A 48 -12.30 15.09 -2.39
C SER A 48 -12.02 13.61 -2.66
N VAL A 49 -13.09 12.80 -2.65
CA VAL A 49 -13.03 11.36 -2.91
C VAL A 49 -13.35 11.02 -4.36
N PHE A 50 -12.99 9.80 -4.78
CA PHE A 50 -13.36 9.22 -6.06
C PHE A 50 -14.87 9.07 -6.21
N GLY A 51 -15.41 9.34 -7.40
CA GLY A 51 -16.80 9.10 -7.74
C GLY A 51 -17.53 10.30 -8.35
N TRP A 52 -18.81 10.13 -8.63
CA TRP A 52 -19.65 11.16 -9.19
C TRP A 52 -19.89 12.30 -8.20
N ARG A 53 -19.65 13.53 -8.62
CA ARG A 53 -19.89 14.74 -7.83
C ARG A 53 -20.18 15.94 -8.73
N ILE A 54 -20.64 17.02 -8.15
CA ILE A 54 -20.71 18.29 -8.83
C ILE A 54 -19.28 18.84 -8.99
N ASP A 55 -18.91 19.11 -10.22
CA ASP A 55 -17.61 19.73 -10.55
C ASP A 55 -17.57 21.17 -9.99
N PRO A 56 -16.57 21.50 -9.16
CA PRO A 56 -16.53 22.80 -8.47
C PRO A 56 -16.27 23.98 -9.42
N ILE A 57 -15.84 23.73 -10.66
CA ILE A 57 -15.53 24.77 -11.64
C ILE A 57 -16.71 24.98 -12.59
N THR A 58 -17.29 23.89 -13.12
CA THR A 58 -18.36 23.98 -14.13
C THR A 58 -19.75 23.91 -13.53
N GLY A 59 -19.93 23.41 -12.32
CA GLY A 59 -21.22 23.13 -11.69
C GLY A 59 -21.96 21.93 -12.28
N ALA A 60 -21.39 21.24 -13.25
CA ALA A 60 -21.97 20.04 -13.87
C ALA A 60 -21.65 18.76 -13.08
N SER A 61 -22.46 17.72 -13.27
CA SER A 61 -22.14 16.40 -12.74
C SER A 61 -20.94 15.81 -13.49
N ALA A 62 -19.89 15.44 -12.78
CA ALA A 62 -18.68 14.86 -13.36
C ALA A 62 -18.13 13.74 -12.47
N LEU A 63 -17.44 12.79 -13.09
CA LEU A 63 -16.71 11.75 -12.39
C LEU A 63 -15.36 12.30 -11.93
N HIS A 64 -15.12 12.31 -10.61
CA HIS A 64 -13.80 12.54 -10.03
C HIS A 64 -13.00 11.24 -10.08
N THR A 65 -11.94 11.21 -10.88
CA THR A 65 -11.20 10.00 -11.25
C THR A 65 -10.10 9.61 -10.25
N GLY A 66 -9.97 10.38 -9.15
CA GLY A 66 -8.92 10.18 -8.17
C GLY A 66 -9.29 10.56 -6.74
N LEU A 67 -8.27 10.77 -5.93
CA LEU A 67 -8.35 11.34 -4.58
C LEU A 67 -7.56 12.64 -4.53
N ASP A 68 -8.13 13.65 -3.90
CA ASP A 68 -7.44 14.92 -3.67
C ASP A 68 -6.85 14.97 -2.26
N PHE A 69 -5.58 15.34 -2.16
CA PHE A 69 -4.86 15.54 -0.90
C PHE A 69 -4.47 17.02 -0.79
N PRO A 70 -5.28 17.87 -0.12
CA PRO A 70 -4.93 19.24 0.15
C PRO A 70 -3.63 19.33 0.95
N ALA A 71 -2.69 20.13 0.46
CA ALA A 71 -1.42 20.35 1.13
C ALA A 71 -0.79 21.66 0.62
N THR A 72 0.13 22.24 1.39
CA THR A 72 0.84 23.45 1.00
C THR A 72 1.72 23.19 -0.23
N PRO A 73 1.86 24.18 -1.15
CA PRO A 73 2.81 24.06 -2.25
C PRO A 73 4.21 23.72 -1.77
N GLY A 74 4.91 22.82 -2.49
CA GLY A 74 6.23 22.33 -2.10
C GLY A 74 6.23 21.13 -1.15
N THR A 75 5.06 20.72 -0.62
CA THR A 75 4.96 19.47 0.17
C THR A 75 5.44 18.28 -0.66
N PRO A 76 6.32 17.43 -0.12
CA PRO A 76 6.83 16.27 -0.86
C PRO A 76 5.74 15.28 -1.25
N ILE A 77 5.77 14.82 -2.50
CA ILE A 77 4.96 13.74 -3.02
C ILE A 77 5.85 12.51 -3.19
N SER A 78 5.43 11.39 -2.60
CA SER A 78 6.12 10.11 -2.64
C SER A 78 5.39 9.12 -3.53
N ALA A 79 6.14 8.27 -4.24
CA ALA A 79 5.58 7.21 -5.05
C ALA A 79 4.82 6.18 -4.20
N ALA A 80 3.57 5.90 -4.57
CA ALA A 80 2.69 4.98 -3.84
C ALA A 80 3.13 3.51 -3.96
N ALA A 81 3.90 3.18 -5.01
CA ALA A 81 4.54 1.88 -5.24
C ALA A 81 5.85 2.04 -6.01
N GLY A 82 6.62 0.96 -6.15
CA GLY A 82 7.76 0.88 -7.05
C GLY A 82 7.31 0.76 -8.50
N GLY A 83 8.14 1.18 -9.47
CA GLY A 83 7.80 1.13 -10.89
C GLY A 83 8.77 1.91 -11.76
N VAL A 84 8.32 2.22 -12.97
CA VAL A 84 9.05 3.02 -13.96
C VAL A 84 8.23 4.27 -14.29
N VAL A 85 8.87 5.44 -14.35
CA VAL A 85 8.21 6.66 -14.80
C VAL A 85 7.92 6.56 -16.31
N VAL A 86 6.66 6.58 -16.68
CA VAL A 86 6.22 6.48 -18.09
C VAL A 86 5.81 7.82 -18.68
N THR A 87 5.36 8.75 -17.84
CA THR A 87 4.95 10.09 -18.24
C THR A 87 5.51 11.14 -17.29
N GLN A 88 6.01 12.23 -17.85
CA GLN A 88 6.38 13.47 -17.15
C GLN A 88 6.16 14.60 -18.15
N GLU A 89 5.03 15.29 -18.03
CA GLU A 89 4.61 16.34 -18.96
C GLU A 89 3.61 17.31 -18.33
N TYR A 90 3.22 18.34 -19.08
CA TYR A 90 2.13 19.24 -18.74
C TYR A 90 0.90 18.92 -19.58
N GLN A 91 -0.27 18.82 -18.91
CA GLN A 91 -1.58 18.66 -19.53
C GLN A 91 -2.53 19.76 -19.01
N SER A 92 -3.40 20.31 -19.86
CA SER A 92 -4.27 21.46 -19.49
C SER A 92 -5.16 21.16 -18.27
N GLU A 93 -5.73 19.97 -18.19
CA GLU A 93 -6.61 19.56 -17.09
C GLU A 93 -5.83 19.22 -15.82
N TYR A 94 -4.75 18.45 -15.95
CA TYR A 94 -3.98 17.90 -14.82
C TYR A 94 -2.78 18.78 -14.39
N GLY A 95 -2.43 19.80 -15.18
CA GLY A 95 -1.19 20.54 -14.96
C GLY A 95 0.05 19.70 -15.22
N ASN A 96 1.10 19.90 -14.45
CA ASN A 96 2.26 19.00 -14.49
C ASN A 96 1.89 17.66 -13.87
N ILE A 97 2.20 16.57 -14.58
CA ILE A 97 1.92 15.20 -14.15
C ILE A 97 3.18 14.34 -14.13
N VAL A 98 3.13 13.35 -13.25
CA VAL A 98 4.02 12.18 -13.25
C VAL A 98 3.15 10.94 -13.24
N GLU A 99 3.46 9.98 -14.12
CA GLU A 99 2.87 8.64 -14.09
C GLU A 99 3.95 7.60 -13.87
N VAL A 100 3.66 6.66 -12.99
CA VAL A 100 4.52 5.51 -12.67
C VAL A 100 3.78 4.24 -13.03
N ASP A 101 4.38 3.46 -13.94
CA ASP A 101 3.93 2.12 -14.31
C ASP A 101 4.50 1.09 -13.32
N HIS A 102 3.61 0.34 -12.70
CA HIS A 102 3.91 -0.68 -11.70
C HIS A 102 3.92 -2.10 -12.30
N GLY A 103 3.73 -2.22 -13.62
CA GLY A 103 3.51 -3.49 -14.30
C GLY A 103 2.06 -3.98 -14.23
N ASN A 104 1.72 -4.98 -15.05
CA ASN A 104 0.38 -5.56 -15.17
C ASN A 104 -0.73 -4.50 -15.44
N ASP A 105 -0.43 -3.53 -16.29
CA ASP A 105 -1.33 -2.43 -16.67
C ASP A 105 -1.80 -1.57 -15.47
N LEU A 106 -1.02 -1.55 -14.39
CA LEU A 106 -1.29 -0.77 -13.18
C LEU A 106 -0.43 0.50 -13.17
N ILE A 107 -1.07 1.66 -13.24
CA ILE A 107 -0.41 2.98 -13.26
C ILE A 107 -0.90 3.81 -12.09
N SER A 108 0.00 4.56 -11.44
CA SER A 108 -0.37 5.67 -10.57
C SER A 108 -0.03 7.00 -11.21
N ARG A 109 -0.96 7.97 -11.13
CA ARG A 109 -0.81 9.33 -11.65
C ARG A 109 -0.82 10.33 -10.51
N TYR A 110 0.09 11.31 -10.62
CA TYR A 110 0.27 12.42 -9.66
C TYR A 110 0.16 13.72 -10.43
N ALA A 111 -0.88 14.50 -10.16
CA ALA A 111 -1.22 15.71 -10.92
C ALA A 111 -1.19 16.98 -10.06
N HIS A 112 -1.30 18.14 -10.72
CA HIS A 112 -1.24 19.50 -10.18
C HIS A 112 0.09 19.83 -9.49
N VAL A 113 1.15 19.08 -9.81
CA VAL A 113 2.46 19.21 -9.15
C VAL A 113 3.18 20.52 -9.53
N SER A 114 3.92 21.12 -8.59
CA SER A 114 4.71 22.33 -8.83
C SER A 114 6.08 22.02 -9.38
N LYS A 115 6.71 20.95 -8.89
CA LYS A 115 8.06 20.54 -9.27
C LYS A 115 8.15 19.02 -9.38
N VAL A 116 8.81 18.56 -10.42
CA VAL A 116 9.08 17.12 -10.67
C VAL A 116 10.57 16.87 -10.42
N HIS A 117 10.88 15.77 -9.72
CA HIS A 117 12.24 15.36 -9.35
C HIS A 117 12.73 14.12 -10.10
N VAL A 118 11.92 13.59 -10.99
CA VAL A 118 12.17 12.37 -11.77
C VAL A 118 11.92 12.63 -13.24
N LYS A 119 12.40 11.76 -14.11
CA LYS A 119 12.20 11.85 -15.55
C LYS A 119 11.69 10.52 -16.11
N LYS A 120 11.09 10.57 -17.29
CA LYS A 120 10.64 9.38 -18.02
C LYS A 120 11.79 8.36 -18.18
N GLY A 121 11.52 7.10 -17.83
CA GLY A 121 12.45 6.00 -17.80
C GLY A 121 13.13 5.74 -16.46
N ASP A 122 12.98 6.63 -15.46
CA ASP A 122 13.57 6.41 -14.14
C ASP A 122 12.88 5.25 -13.41
N LEU A 123 13.70 4.41 -12.77
CA LEU A 123 13.24 3.37 -11.85
C LEU A 123 12.95 3.99 -10.49
N ILE A 124 11.73 3.79 -10.00
CA ILE A 124 11.22 4.39 -8.77
C ILE A 124 11.03 3.33 -7.69
N LYS A 125 11.50 3.63 -6.48
CA LYS A 125 11.20 2.82 -5.30
C LYS A 125 9.92 3.32 -4.63
N ARG A 126 9.14 2.41 -4.05
CA ARG A 126 8.00 2.78 -3.19
C ARG A 126 8.46 3.75 -2.09
N GLY A 127 7.73 4.85 -1.90
CA GLY A 127 8.06 5.89 -0.93
C GLY A 127 9.14 6.89 -1.36
N GLN A 128 9.72 6.74 -2.55
CA GLN A 128 10.66 7.70 -3.10
C GLN A 128 9.97 9.02 -3.40
N LYS A 129 10.58 10.16 -3.03
CA LYS A 129 10.10 11.49 -3.43
C LYS A 129 10.22 11.61 -4.95
N ILE A 130 9.11 11.95 -5.62
CA ILE A 130 9.03 12.08 -7.08
C ILE A 130 8.63 13.49 -7.53
N ALA A 131 7.88 14.21 -6.69
CA ALA A 131 7.38 15.55 -7.03
C ALA A 131 7.10 16.37 -5.76
N GLU A 132 6.56 17.57 -5.97
CA GLU A 132 6.08 18.47 -4.92
C GLU A 132 4.67 18.96 -5.26
N VAL A 133 3.84 19.11 -4.23
CA VAL A 133 2.46 19.63 -4.36
C VAL A 133 2.49 21.03 -4.97
N GLY A 134 1.55 21.28 -5.87
CA GLY A 134 1.38 22.56 -6.54
C GLY A 134 -0.10 22.94 -6.70
N ASN A 135 -0.35 23.76 -7.71
CA ASN A 135 -1.68 24.22 -8.10
C ASN A 135 -1.69 24.48 -9.62
N THR A 136 -1.05 23.60 -10.39
CA THR A 136 -0.93 23.73 -11.85
C THR A 136 -2.11 23.10 -12.57
N GLY A 137 -2.40 23.57 -13.79
CA GLY A 137 -3.54 23.09 -14.57
C GLY A 137 -4.89 23.54 -14.00
N ARG A 138 -5.94 22.71 -14.21
CA ARG A 138 -7.30 23.00 -13.76
C ARG A 138 -7.48 22.60 -12.30
N SER A 139 -7.21 23.52 -11.39
CA SER A 139 -7.26 23.29 -9.95
C SER A 139 -7.87 24.50 -9.23
N THR A 140 -8.64 24.23 -8.16
CA THR A 140 -9.28 25.28 -7.32
C THR A 140 -8.41 25.72 -6.15
N GLY A 141 -7.30 25.06 -5.90
CA GLY A 141 -6.37 25.37 -4.81
C GLY A 141 -5.27 24.32 -4.69
N PRO A 142 -4.23 24.58 -3.88
CA PRO A 142 -3.08 23.68 -3.77
C PRO A 142 -3.47 22.30 -3.22
N HIS A 143 -3.23 21.25 -4.01
CA HIS A 143 -3.45 19.85 -3.64
C HIS A 143 -2.67 18.92 -4.57
N LEU A 144 -2.50 17.67 -4.16
CA LEU A 144 -2.18 16.56 -5.04
C LEU A 144 -3.49 15.90 -5.49
N HIS A 145 -3.71 15.79 -6.80
CA HIS A 145 -4.69 14.87 -7.37
C HIS A 145 -4.00 13.55 -7.69
N PHE A 146 -4.48 12.46 -7.08
CA PHE A 146 -3.87 11.13 -7.16
C PHE A 146 -4.83 10.11 -7.75
N GLU A 147 -4.42 9.45 -8.83
CA GLU A 147 -5.21 8.40 -9.49
C GLU A 147 -4.48 7.07 -9.48
N VAL A 148 -5.27 5.99 -9.54
CA VAL A 148 -4.82 4.64 -9.86
C VAL A 148 -5.60 4.15 -11.06
N LEU A 149 -4.90 3.74 -12.12
CA LEU A 149 -5.48 3.22 -13.34
C LEU A 149 -5.14 1.74 -13.48
N VAL A 150 -6.12 0.93 -13.86
CA VAL A 150 -5.94 -0.47 -14.25
C VAL A 150 -6.42 -0.61 -15.69
N GLN A 151 -5.54 -1.02 -16.59
CA GLN A 151 -5.83 -1.09 -18.02
C GLN A 151 -6.36 0.23 -18.59
N GLY A 152 -5.80 1.35 -18.12
CA GLY A 152 -6.22 2.71 -18.50
C GLY A 152 -7.54 3.20 -17.89
N VAL A 153 -8.23 2.37 -17.10
CA VAL A 153 -9.51 2.73 -16.45
C VAL A 153 -9.25 3.19 -15.01
N PRO A 154 -9.67 4.41 -14.62
CA PRO A 154 -9.54 4.90 -13.26
C PRO A 154 -10.27 4.00 -12.25
N GLN A 155 -9.58 3.68 -11.17
CA GLN A 155 -10.10 2.90 -10.05
C GLN A 155 -10.06 3.77 -8.79
N ASP A 156 -10.96 3.49 -7.83
CA ASP A 156 -10.93 4.17 -6.53
C ASP A 156 -9.60 3.93 -5.79
N PRO A 157 -8.72 4.95 -5.68
CA PRO A 157 -7.40 4.77 -5.09
C PRO A 157 -7.48 4.44 -3.59
N GLN A 158 -8.58 4.77 -2.91
CA GLN A 158 -8.75 4.49 -1.49
C GLN A 158 -8.72 2.99 -1.19
N LYS A 159 -9.21 2.15 -2.12
CA LYS A 159 -9.14 0.69 -1.98
C LYS A 159 -7.70 0.20 -1.90
N PHE A 160 -6.81 0.75 -2.73
CA PHE A 160 -5.38 0.41 -2.74
C PHE A 160 -4.67 0.91 -1.48
N LEU A 161 -4.89 2.15 -1.10
CA LEU A 161 -4.27 2.75 0.09
C LEU A 161 -4.72 2.06 1.39
N ASN A 162 -5.99 1.67 1.50
CA ASN A 162 -6.52 0.92 2.65
C ASN A 162 -5.93 -0.50 2.74
N ALA A 163 -5.71 -1.17 1.61
CA ALA A 163 -5.01 -2.47 1.59
C ALA A 163 -3.61 -2.35 2.20
N GLY A 164 -2.90 -1.25 1.94
CA GLY A 164 -1.60 -0.96 2.57
C GLY A 164 -1.67 -0.80 4.08
N ARG A 165 -2.67 -0.08 4.59
CA ARG A 165 -2.88 0.10 6.05
C ARG A 165 -3.14 -1.23 6.73
N ASN A 166 -3.98 -2.09 6.16
CA ASN A 166 -4.30 -3.41 6.72
C ASN A 166 -3.07 -4.32 6.77
N LEU A 167 -2.17 -4.21 5.79
CA LEU A 167 -0.91 -4.97 5.77
C LEU A 167 0.09 -4.53 6.85
N LEU A 168 0.01 -3.27 7.29
CA LEU A 168 0.84 -2.73 8.39
C LEU A 168 0.20 -2.98 9.76
N ALA A 169 -1.14 -3.12 9.81
CA ALA A 169 -1.91 -3.31 11.03
C ALA A 169 -2.03 -4.77 11.49
N THR A 170 -1.59 -5.77 10.70
CA THR A 170 -1.54 -7.16 11.17
C THR A 170 -0.46 -7.29 12.23
N PRO A 171 -0.81 -7.50 13.51
CA PRO A 171 0.19 -7.74 14.55
C PRO A 171 0.97 -9.00 14.19
N ASN A 172 2.28 -8.94 14.30
CA ASN A 172 3.16 -10.10 14.32
C ASN A 172 2.70 -11.03 15.45
N ASN A 173 1.80 -11.97 15.18
CA ASN A 173 1.41 -13.02 16.11
C ASN A 173 2.52 -14.08 16.13
N ARG A 174 3.70 -13.70 16.63
CA ARG A 174 4.81 -14.56 16.98
C ARG A 174 5.13 -14.38 18.45
N THR A 175 4.20 -14.80 19.31
CA THR A 175 4.52 -15.21 20.69
C THR A 175 3.26 -15.79 21.29
N ASN A 176 3.10 -17.11 21.20
CA ASN A 176 2.48 -17.95 22.22
C ASN A 176 2.39 -19.38 21.72
N LEU A 177 3.58 -19.99 21.53
CA LEU A 177 3.74 -21.45 21.49
C LEU A 177 4.82 -21.83 22.52
N ALA A 178 4.59 -21.47 23.77
CA ALA A 178 5.35 -22.02 24.90
C ALA A 178 4.59 -21.70 26.19
N ALA A 179 3.66 -22.52 26.57
CA ALA A 179 3.26 -22.77 27.96
C ALA A 179 2.02 -23.68 28.05
N THR A 180 2.13 -24.93 27.61
CA THR A 180 1.29 -26.01 28.12
C THR A 180 2.11 -27.27 28.26
N SER A 181 2.99 -27.26 29.26
CA SER A 181 3.52 -28.49 29.82
C SER A 181 3.69 -28.28 31.35
N GLY A 182 2.91 -29.02 32.10
CA GLY A 182 3.15 -29.25 33.53
C GLY A 182 2.14 -28.54 34.43
N LEU A 183 1.19 -29.23 34.96
CA LEU A 183 1.31 -29.94 36.23
C LEU A 183 -0.01 -30.60 36.63
N TYR A 184 0.04 -31.85 36.75
CA TYR A 184 -0.81 -32.71 37.56
C TYR A 184 -0.59 -32.40 39.05
N GLY A 185 -1.70 -32.40 39.86
CA GLY A 185 -1.54 -32.41 41.32
C GLY A 185 -2.78 -31.93 42.04
N SER A 186 -3.69 -32.80 42.29
CA SER A 186 -4.35 -33.33 43.50
C SER A 186 -4.96 -32.38 44.51
N ASN A 187 -6.25 -32.63 44.75
CA ASN A 187 -6.99 -32.74 46.04
C ASN A 187 -7.05 -31.61 47.03
N GLY A 188 -8.26 -31.36 47.47
CA GLY A 188 -8.55 -30.88 48.82
C GLY A 188 -9.83 -30.03 48.89
N GLY A 189 -10.91 -30.68 49.33
CA GLY A 189 -12.24 -30.09 49.52
C GLY A 189 -12.34 -29.12 50.67
N SER A 190 -13.40 -28.41 50.69
CA SER A 190 -14.42 -28.33 51.76
C SER A 190 -15.32 -27.09 51.64
N ASN A 191 -16.58 -27.38 51.62
CA ASN A 191 -17.75 -26.71 52.18
C ASN A 191 -17.69 -25.25 52.68
N GLY A 192 -18.73 -24.51 52.32
CA GLY A 192 -19.15 -23.33 53.01
C GLY A 192 -20.18 -22.51 52.22
N THR A 193 -21.46 -22.81 52.44
CA THR A 193 -22.65 -22.11 51.95
C THR A 193 -22.96 -20.84 52.80
N PRO A 194 -24.03 -20.09 52.56
CA PRO A 194 -24.01 -18.67 52.19
C PRO A 194 -24.56 -17.73 53.26
N GLN A 195 -24.43 -16.45 53.12
CA GLN A 195 -25.37 -15.48 53.73
C GLN A 195 -25.55 -14.21 52.93
N ALA A 196 -26.80 -13.87 52.78
CA ALA A 196 -27.38 -12.67 52.22
C ALA A 196 -27.35 -11.48 53.20
N GLN A 197 -27.80 -10.32 52.72
CA GLN A 197 -28.22 -9.05 53.36
C GLN A 197 -27.12 -7.96 53.31
N ARG A 198 -27.37 -6.80 52.84
CA ARG A 198 -28.54 -5.90 52.58
C ARG A 198 -28.21 -4.97 51.44
#